data_4261baca42c11e45fb97e10d18d72ce3
#
_entry.id   4261baca42c11e45fb97e10d18d72ce3
#
_cell.length_a   1.000
_cell.length_b   1.000
_cell.length_c   1.000
_cell.angle_alpha   90.00
_cell.angle_beta   90.00
_cell.angle_gamma   90.00
#
_symmetry.space_group_name_H-M   'P 1'
#
loop_
_entity.id
_entity.type
_entity.pdbx_description
1 polymer ?
#
loop_
_entity_poly.entity_id
_entity_poly.type
_entity_poly.pdbx_seq_one_letter_code
_entity_poly.pdbx_strand_id
1 'polypeptide(L)' 'MDDLAWSIYEYLLDESTDFQGEHIVLLPIIVIARKFDRNHRTISRRLSALRDEGLIKTIIKKDYVALYHINDQEDND' A
#
# COMPACT_ATOMS: atom_id res chain seq x y z
N MET A 1 10.67 9.64 -1.03
CA MET A 1 9.33 9.55 -0.40
C MET A 1 9.43 9.98 1.05
N ASP A 2 8.34 10.45 1.62
CA ASP A 2 8.37 10.92 2.99
C ASP A 2 8.09 9.79 3.99
N ASP A 3 8.17 10.12 5.27
CA ASP A 3 7.99 9.13 6.32
C ASP A 3 6.60 8.52 6.30
N LEU A 4 5.60 9.31 5.95
CA LEU A 4 4.23 8.80 5.92
C LEU A 4 4.09 7.72 4.85
N ALA A 5 4.68 7.93 3.68
CA ALA A 5 4.61 6.91 2.62
C ALA A 5 5.28 5.62 3.08
N TRP A 6 6.43 5.71 3.72
CA TRP A 6 7.11 4.52 4.23
C TRP A 6 6.30 3.81 5.30
N SER A 7 5.67 4.58 6.19
CA SER A 7 4.83 3.99 7.24
C SER A 7 3.62 3.27 6.63
N ILE A 8 3.03 3.85 5.60
CA ILE A 8 1.92 3.20 4.91
C ILE A 8 2.39 1.90 4.26
N TYR A 9 3.57 1.92 3.63
CA TYR A 9 4.11 0.72 3.01
C TYR A 9 4.31 -0.39 4.03
N GLU A 10 4.90 -0.05 5.18
CA GLU A 10 5.11 -1.04 6.24
C GLU A 10 3.81 -1.59 6.76
N TYR A 11 2.81 -0.72 6.91
CA TYR A 11 1.50 -1.16 7.35
C TYR A 11 0.87 -2.13 6.34
N LEU A 12 1.00 -1.83 5.05
CA LEU A 12 0.48 -2.73 4.03
C LEU A 12 1.19 -4.07 4.05
N LEU A 13 2.49 -4.07 4.26
CA LEU A 13 3.22 -5.34 4.40
C LEU A 13 2.72 -6.15 5.59
N ASP A 14 2.52 -5.48 6.73
CA ASP A 14 2.05 -6.17 7.93
C ASP A 14 0.67 -6.78 7.73
N GLU A 15 -0.19 -6.13 6.96
CA GLU A 15 -1.55 -6.59 6.74
C GLU A 15 -1.65 -7.53 5.54
N SER A 16 -0.58 -7.72 4.81
CA SER A 16 -0.63 -8.50 3.58
C SER A 16 -0.64 -10.00 3.87
N THR A 17 -1.13 -10.74 2.89
CA THR A 17 -1.10 -12.20 2.90
C THR A 17 -0.11 -12.63 1.83
N ASP A 18 0.72 -13.61 2.17
CA ASP A 18 1.65 -14.19 1.21
C ASP A 18 0.86 -15.16 0.32
N PHE A 19 0.88 -14.89 -0.97
CA PHE A 19 0.19 -15.72 -1.93
C PHE A 19 1.10 -15.98 -3.11
N GLN A 20 1.54 -17.21 -3.28
CA GLN A 20 2.41 -17.63 -4.39
C GLN A 20 3.64 -16.73 -4.52
N GLY A 21 4.24 -16.40 -3.38
CA GLY A 21 5.47 -15.61 -3.39
C GLY A 21 5.26 -14.11 -3.48
N GLU A 22 4.03 -13.66 -3.50
CA GLU A 22 3.73 -12.23 -3.52
C GLU A 22 2.97 -11.84 -2.28
N HIS A 23 3.15 -10.60 -1.87
CA HIS A 23 2.40 -10.04 -0.75
C HIS A 23 1.20 -9.30 -1.31
N ILE A 24 0.02 -9.75 -0.94
CA ILE A 24 -1.22 -9.19 -1.44
C ILE A 24 -2.02 -8.64 -0.27
N VAL A 25 -2.52 -7.43 -0.42
CA VAL A 25 -3.36 -6.83 0.61
C VAL A 25 -4.55 -6.16 -0.04
N LEU A 26 -5.70 -6.34 0.58
CA LEU A 26 -6.94 -5.73 0.13
C LEU A 26 -7.52 -4.96 1.31
N LEU A 27 -7.46 -3.65 1.24
CA LEU A 27 -7.93 -2.78 2.31
C LEU A 27 -8.71 -1.62 1.73
N PRO A 28 -9.83 -1.25 2.36
CA PRO A 28 -10.46 0.02 2.00
C PRO A 28 -9.49 1.17 2.33
N ILE A 29 -9.44 2.17 1.45
CA ILE A 29 -8.56 3.32 1.70
C ILE A 29 -8.94 4.02 3.01
N ILE A 30 -10.23 4.02 3.34
CA ILE A 30 -10.67 4.66 4.58
C ILE A 30 -10.04 4.01 5.82
N VAL A 31 -9.78 2.72 5.78
CA VAL A 31 -9.13 2.03 6.89
C VAL A 31 -7.71 2.57 7.06
N ILE A 32 -6.99 2.73 5.96
CA ILE A 32 -5.63 3.28 6.01
C ILE A 32 -5.67 4.73 6.51
N ALA A 33 -6.63 5.50 6.01
CA ALA A 33 -6.76 6.89 6.40
C ALA A 33 -7.01 7.03 7.90
N ARG A 34 -7.84 6.16 8.46
CA ARG A 34 -8.11 6.17 9.90
C ARG A 34 -6.90 5.73 10.71
N LYS A 35 -6.19 4.74 10.20
CA LYS A 35 -5.00 4.25 10.89
C LYS A 35 -3.98 5.34 11.08
N PHE A 36 -3.79 6.19 10.08
CA PHE A 36 -2.76 7.22 10.11
C PHE A 36 -3.31 8.62 10.41
N ASP A 37 -4.63 8.71 10.65
CA ASP A 37 -5.28 9.99 10.95
C ASP A 37 -5.00 11.01 9.85
N ARG A 38 -5.20 10.58 8.61
CA ARG A 38 -5.04 11.43 7.45
C ARG A 38 -6.29 11.33 6.58
N ASN A 39 -6.51 12.34 5.74
CA ASN A 39 -7.67 12.28 4.87
C ASN A 39 -7.40 11.35 3.69
N HIS A 40 -8.49 11.02 3.00
CA HIS A 40 -8.46 10.07 1.89
C HIS A 40 -7.49 10.51 0.79
N ARG A 41 -7.50 11.81 0.47
CA ARG A 41 -6.66 12.33 -0.61
C ARG A 41 -5.18 12.17 -0.29
N THR A 42 -4.80 12.44 0.95
CA THR A 42 -3.41 12.29 1.36
C THR A 42 -2.96 10.85 1.21
N ILE A 43 -3.77 9.91 1.66
CA ILE A 43 -3.43 8.49 1.54
C ILE A 43 -3.34 8.09 0.06
N SER A 44 -4.31 8.52 -0.76
CA SER A 44 -4.30 8.18 -2.18
C SER A 44 -3.03 8.67 -2.86
N ARG A 45 -2.58 9.88 -2.52
CA ARG A 45 -1.34 10.43 -3.09
C ARG A 45 -0.13 9.62 -2.68
N ARG A 46 -0.08 9.18 -1.43
CA ARG A 46 1.04 8.37 -0.97
C ARG A 46 1.04 6.99 -1.62
N LEU A 47 -0.15 6.41 -1.82
CA LEU A 47 -0.24 5.14 -2.53
C LEU A 47 0.23 5.28 -3.96
N SER A 48 -0.11 6.38 -4.63
CA SER A 48 0.38 6.63 -5.98
C SER A 48 1.90 6.77 -6.01
N ALA A 49 2.46 7.44 -5.00
CA ALA A 49 3.91 7.57 -4.90
C ALA A 49 4.58 6.21 -4.72
N LEU A 50 4.00 5.36 -3.88
CA LEU A 50 4.53 4.01 -3.69
C LEU A 50 4.47 3.20 -4.99
N ARG A 51 3.39 3.34 -5.74
CA ARG A 51 3.28 2.67 -7.03
C ARG A 51 4.34 3.18 -7.99
N ASP A 52 4.53 4.49 -8.05
CA ASP A 52 5.48 5.07 -8.97
C ASP A 52 6.91 4.67 -8.65
N GLU A 53 7.18 4.37 -7.38
CA GLU A 53 8.48 3.88 -6.96
C GLU A 53 8.64 2.38 -7.16
N GLY A 54 7.60 1.71 -7.60
CA GLY A 54 7.67 0.27 -7.84
C GLY A 54 7.48 -0.58 -6.60
N LEU A 55 7.08 0.02 -5.48
CA LEU A 55 6.92 -0.73 -4.24
C LEU A 55 5.58 -1.45 -4.16
N ILE A 56 4.57 -0.93 -4.84
CA ILE A 56 3.32 -1.64 -5.01
C ILE A 56 3.01 -1.68 -6.50
N LYS A 57 2.44 -2.79 -6.96
CA LYS A 57 2.23 -2.98 -8.39
C LYS A 57 0.92 -2.42 -8.88
N THR A 58 -0.12 -2.62 -8.12
CA THR A 58 -1.46 -2.33 -8.61
C THR A 58 -2.28 -1.65 -7.54
N ILE A 59 -3.00 -0.63 -7.94
CA ILE A 59 -4.03 -0.03 -7.08
C ILE A 59 -5.33 -0.16 -7.84
N ILE A 60 -6.23 -0.97 -7.33
CA ILE A 60 -7.55 -1.11 -7.90
C ILE A 60 -8.52 -0.51 -6.91
N LYS A 61 -9.18 0.56 -7.33
CA LYS A 61 -10.15 1.25 -6.48
C LYS A 61 -11.53 0.93 -6.97
N LYS A 62 -12.38 0.50 -6.07
CA LYS A 62 -13.78 0.31 -6.36
C LYS A 62 -14.50 0.75 -5.12
N ASP A 63 -15.09 1.90 -5.19
CA ASP A 63 -15.64 2.58 -4.03
C ASP A 63 -14.52 2.85 -3.03
N TYR A 64 -14.47 2.15 -1.92
CA TYR A 64 -13.48 2.40 -0.88
C TYR A 64 -12.47 1.28 -0.75
N VAL A 65 -12.41 0.40 -1.74
CA VAL A 65 -11.56 -0.77 -1.67
C VAL A 65 -10.37 -0.59 -2.60
N ALA A 66 -9.21 -0.96 -2.11
CA ALA A 66 -7.99 -0.93 -2.91
C ALA A 66 -7.29 -2.27 -2.77
N LEU A 67 -6.79 -2.75 -3.89
CA LEU A 67 -5.99 -3.97 -3.94
C LEU A 67 -4.56 -3.57 -4.23
N TYR A 68 -3.65 -4.04 -3.40
CA TYR A 68 -2.24 -3.75 -3.56
C TYR A 68 -1.47 -5.04 -3.71
N HIS A 69 -0.59 -5.08 -4.71
CA HIS A 69 0.40 -6.14 -4.84
C HIS A 69 1.72 -5.52 -4.42
N ILE A 70 2.26 -5.99 -3.34
CA ILE A 70 3.45 -5.38 -2.76
C ILE A 70 4.66 -6.17 -3.24
N ASN A 71 5.61 -5.46 -3.83
CA ASN A 71 6.86 -6.07 -4.27
C ASN A 71 7.76 -6.28 -3.08
N ASP A 72 8.32 -7.47 -3.00
CA ASP A 72 9.32 -7.77 -1.99
C ASP A 72 10.65 -7.26 -2.50
N GLN A 73 11.19 -6.27 -1.84
CA GLN A 73 12.42 -5.62 -2.28
C GLN A 73 13.66 -6.31 -1.82
N GLU A 74 13.53 -7.37 -1.09
CA GLU A 74 14.72 -7.99 -0.63
C GLU A 74 15.27 -8.90 -1.65
N ASP A 75 15.42 -9.12 -2.38
CA ASP A 75 16.04 -9.94 -3.22
C ASP A 75 17.14 -9.78 -3.81
N ASN A 76 17.49 -9.94 -3.84
CA ASN A 76 18.19 -9.88 -4.33
C ASN A 76 19.16 -10.13 -4.78
N ASP A 77 19.37 -10.30 -4.89
CA ASP A 77 20.18 -10.54 -5.24
C ASP A 77 20.63 -10.63 -5.69
#